data_3349f88844775a0c065d15489ccda5cb
#
_entry.id   3349f88844775a0c065d15489ccda5cb
#
_cell.length_a   1.000
_cell.length_b   1.000
_cell.length_c   1.000
_cell.angle_alpha   90.00
_cell.angle_beta   90.00
_cell.angle_gamma   90.00
#
_symmetry.space_group_name_H-M   'P 1'
#
loop_
_entity.id
_entity.type
_entity.pdbx_description
1 polymer ?
#
loop_
_entity_poly.entity_id
_entity_poly.type
_entity_poly.pdbx_seq_one_letter_code
_entity_poly.pdbx_strand_id
1 'polypeptide(L)'
;KQAGLIQPLDPKRLKNWDQIFPVLQKLPGIVDADGKVWMVPWDWGNTSILYRTDLVKNPEATWKMFFDPASPYAGKMATIDAVHDTPLVAALLAGVDPFKKMDDKQLEKVGAMLRQQRPLMSSYTTDMTSVEQSLASGELVAAMAWNASATALKKQNVPVAFMKPKEGMLTWVCGMVMLKDAKHVDLAYDFINARMNPDSGASLINEYGYGSASQAAFKQVPAAKLEELSLPNDPETMLRDTVLTKPIPSNDELAKLFERVKAGG
;
A
#
# COMPACT_ATOMS: atom_id res chain seq x y z
N LYS A 1 13.44 -14.23 -5.50
CA LYS A 1 14.88 -14.46 -5.37
C LYS A 1 15.15 -15.80 -4.69
N GLN A 2 14.67 -16.02 -3.46
CA GLN A 2 14.92 -17.26 -2.71
C GLN A 2 14.48 -18.53 -3.47
N ALA A 3 13.36 -18.49 -4.16
CA ALA A 3 12.87 -19.62 -4.97
C ALA A 3 13.60 -19.79 -6.33
N GLY A 4 14.61 -18.95 -6.65
CA GLY A 4 15.35 -19.04 -7.90
C GLY A 4 14.56 -18.67 -9.16
N LEU A 5 13.43 -17.97 -9.03
CA LEU A 5 12.53 -17.64 -10.13
C LEU A 5 12.90 -16.36 -10.89
N ILE A 6 13.77 -15.54 -10.32
CA ILE A 6 14.23 -14.28 -10.91
C ILE A 6 15.74 -14.25 -11.07
N GLN A 7 16.20 -13.42 -11.99
CA GLN A 7 17.62 -13.14 -12.22
C GLN A 7 17.92 -11.66 -11.95
N PRO A 8 19.19 -11.30 -11.63
CA PRO A 8 19.55 -9.91 -11.42
C PRO A 8 19.50 -9.13 -12.74
N LEU A 9 19.18 -7.85 -12.63
CA LEU A 9 19.24 -6.89 -13.72
C LEU A 9 20.62 -6.24 -13.77
N ASP A 10 21.09 -5.93 -14.98
CA ASP A 10 22.29 -5.13 -15.20
C ASP A 10 21.92 -3.63 -15.08
N PRO A 11 22.40 -2.91 -14.06
CA PRO A 11 22.09 -1.49 -13.88
C PRO A 11 22.59 -0.61 -15.03
N LYS A 12 23.62 -1.03 -15.78
CA LYS A 12 24.12 -0.31 -16.97
C LYS A 12 23.12 -0.26 -18.12
N ARG A 13 22.15 -1.17 -18.11
CA ARG A 13 21.06 -1.22 -19.10
C ARG A 13 19.81 -0.45 -18.66
N LEU A 14 19.79 0.08 -17.43
CA LEU A 14 18.68 0.83 -16.85
C LEU A 14 18.94 2.33 -17.02
N LYS A 15 18.36 2.93 -18.06
CA LYS A 15 18.68 4.33 -18.51
C LYS A 15 18.43 5.40 -17.45
N ASN A 16 17.45 5.21 -16.55
CA ASN A 16 17.07 6.18 -15.53
C ASN A 16 17.24 5.64 -14.10
N TRP A 17 18.16 4.68 -13.90
CA TRP A 17 18.41 4.09 -12.60
C TRP A 17 18.85 5.12 -11.55
N ASP A 18 19.70 6.05 -11.95
CA ASP A 18 20.20 7.16 -11.14
C ASP A 18 19.13 8.20 -10.78
N GLN A 19 18.00 8.20 -11.48
CA GLN A 19 16.86 9.07 -11.20
C GLN A 19 15.89 8.48 -10.17
N ILE A 20 16.04 7.22 -9.78
CA ILE A 20 15.23 6.62 -8.70
C ILE A 20 15.64 7.25 -7.37
N PHE A 21 14.66 7.55 -6.51
CA PHE A 21 14.93 8.04 -5.17
C PHE A 21 15.87 7.09 -4.42
N PRO A 22 16.98 7.61 -3.84
CA PRO A 22 17.98 6.78 -3.17
C PRO A 22 17.41 5.90 -2.06
N VAL A 23 16.41 6.38 -1.34
CA VAL A 23 15.73 5.60 -0.30
C VAL A 23 15.06 4.35 -0.89
N LEU A 24 14.47 4.43 -2.09
CA LEU A 24 13.84 3.30 -2.76
C LEU A 24 14.87 2.29 -3.27
N GLN A 25 15.99 2.77 -3.80
CA GLN A 25 17.10 1.87 -4.22
C GLN A 25 17.69 1.06 -3.05
N LYS A 26 17.66 1.63 -1.83
CA LYS A 26 18.20 1.01 -0.61
C LYS A 26 17.23 0.09 0.12
N LEU A 27 16.00 -0.06 -0.36
CA LEU A 27 15.04 -0.96 0.27
C LEU A 27 15.52 -2.41 0.24
N PRO A 28 15.22 -3.20 1.29
CA PRO A 28 15.58 -4.61 1.33
C PRO A 28 15.07 -5.38 0.11
N GLY A 29 15.96 -6.11 -0.55
CA GLY A 29 15.62 -6.91 -1.73
C GLY A 29 15.78 -6.20 -3.07
N ILE A 30 15.97 -4.88 -3.11
CA ILE A 30 16.23 -4.12 -4.34
C ILE A 30 17.65 -4.39 -4.85
N VAL A 31 18.65 -4.07 -4.02
CA VAL A 31 20.06 -4.34 -4.29
C VAL A 31 20.60 -5.26 -3.21
N ASP A 32 21.37 -6.27 -3.58
CA ASP A 32 22.03 -7.13 -2.59
C ASP A 32 23.43 -6.61 -2.19
N ALA A 33 24.06 -7.32 -1.26
CA ALA A 33 25.38 -6.95 -0.75
C ALA A 33 26.47 -6.96 -1.83
N ASP A 34 26.28 -7.75 -2.90
CA ASP A 34 27.19 -7.80 -4.05
C ASP A 34 26.92 -6.71 -5.10
N GLY A 35 25.97 -5.80 -4.83
CA GLY A 35 25.57 -4.72 -5.72
C GLY A 35 24.67 -5.16 -6.88
N LYS A 36 24.14 -6.39 -6.87
CA LYS A 36 23.22 -6.87 -7.90
C LYS A 36 21.82 -6.31 -7.70
N VAL A 37 21.25 -5.73 -8.75
CA VAL A 37 19.88 -5.23 -8.75
C VAL A 37 18.92 -6.39 -9.01
N TRP A 38 17.94 -6.60 -8.12
CA TRP A 38 16.97 -7.67 -8.21
C TRP A 38 15.56 -7.18 -8.53
N MET A 39 15.28 -5.91 -8.27
CA MET A 39 14.01 -5.27 -8.56
C MET A 39 14.28 -3.81 -8.93
N VAL A 40 13.56 -3.30 -9.93
CA VAL A 40 13.57 -1.88 -10.28
C VAL A 40 12.32 -1.26 -9.66
N PRO A 41 12.42 -0.42 -8.62
CA PRO A 41 11.27 0.31 -8.10
C PRO A 41 10.67 1.18 -9.20
N TRP A 42 9.35 1.14 -9.31
CA TRP A 42 8.64 1.89 -10.33
C TRP A 42 7.63 2.86 -9.76
N ASP A 43 6.77 2.37 -8.88
CA ASP A 43 5.77 3.17 -8.20
C ASP A 43 5.71 2.85 -6.71
N TRP A 44 5.02 3.69 -5.98
CA TRP A 44 4.69 3.49 -4.58
C TRP A 44 3.36 4.18 -4.26
N GLY A 45 2.72 3.69 -3.24
CA GLY A 45 1.50 4.28 -2.75
C GLY A 45 1.25 3.96 -1.30
N ASN A 46 0.10 4.39 -0.84
CA ASN A 46 -0.33 4.17 0.53
C ASN A 46 -1.66 3.43 0.55
N THR A 47 -1.77 2.53 1.53
CA THR A 47 -3.04 2.04 2.02
C THR A 47 -3.40 2.83 3.26
N SER A 48 -4.62 3.36 3.31
CA SER A 48 -5.14 4.06 4.48
C SER A 48 -6.67 4.01 4.55
N ILE A 49 -7.24 4.78 5.48
CA ILE A 49 -8.69 4.93 5.63
C ILE A 49 -9.17 5.98 4.65
N LEU A 50 -9.99 5.57 3.69
CA LEU A 50 -10.75 6.44 2.82
C LEU A 50 -12.18 6.53 3.35
N TYR A 51 -12.67 7.73 3.61
CA TYR A 51 -13.98 7.92 4.23
C TYR A 51 -14.78 9.07 3.62
N ARG A 52 -16.09 8.98 3.69
CA ARG A 52 -17.05 10.00 3.28
C ARG A 52 -17.09 11.14 4.30
N THR A 53 -16.70 12.35 3.91
CA THR A 53 -16.63 13.51 4.82
C THR A 53 -18.01 14.10 5.16
N ASP A 54 -19.01 13.79 4.38
CA ASP A 54 -20.41 14.15 4.64
C ASP A 54 -21.11 13.19 5.62
N LEU A 55 -20.67 11.92 5.70
CA LEU A 55 -21.26 10.89 6.55
C LEU A 55 -20.46 10.65 7.85
N VAL A 56 -19.14 10.85 7.81
CA VAL A 56 -18.24 10.68 8.96
C VAL A 56 -17.67 12.05 9.34
N LYS A 57 -18.08 12.59 10.47
CA LYS A 57 -17.69 13.93 10.91
C LYS A 57 -16.56 13.89 11.93
N ASN A 58 -15.47 14.61 11.63
CA ASN A 58 -14.32 14.81 12.52
C ASN A 58 -13.80 13.48 13.16
N PRO A 59 -13.52 12.44 12.37
CA PRO A 59 -13.02 11.18 12.92
C PRO A 59 -11.65 11.39 13.55
N GLU A 60 -11.37 10.67 14.64
CA GLU A 60 -10.01 10.58 15.15
C GLU A 60 -9.13 9.91 14.07
N ALA A 61 -7.94 10.46 13.84
CA ALA A 61 -7.00 9.93 12.84
C ALA A 61 -6.27 8.69 13.38
N THR A 62 -6.94 7.56 13.34
CA THR A 62 -6.43 6.28 13.86
C THR A 62 -7.07 5.09 13.15
N TRP A 63 -6.31 4.02 12.95
CA TRP A 63 -6.82 2.73 12.48
C TRP A 63 -7.86 2.11 13.40
N LYS A 64 -7.98 2.56 14.66
CA LYS A 64 -9.01 2.08 15.61
C LYS A 64 -10.42 2.25 15.07
N MET A 65 -10.67 3.15 14.14
CA MET A 65 -11.95 3.32 13.49
C MET A 65 -12.55 2.00 12.99
N PHE A 66 -11.71 1.08 12.49
CA PHE A 66 -12.13 -0.24 12.00
C PHE A 66 -12.19 -1.32 13.09
N PHE A 67 -11.78 -1.01 14.32
CA PHE A 67 -11.61 -1.99 15.40
C PHE A 67 -12.38 -1.62 16.67
N ASP A 68 -13.03 -0.47 16.71
CA ASP A 68 -13.80 -0.04 17.88
C ASP A 68 -15.18 -0.72 17.90
N PRO A 69 -15.48 -1.60 18.90
CA PRO A 69 -16.77 -2.24 19.00
C PRO A 69 -17.95 -1.28 19.17
N ALA A 70 -17.69 -0.07 19.66
CA ALA A 70 -18.69 0.98 19.82
C ALA A 70 -18.88 1.83 18.56
N SER A 71 -18.23 1.47 17.44
CA SER A 71 -18.31 2.23 16.20
C SER A 71 -19.76 2.38 15.72
N PRO A 72 -20.25 3.61 15.49
CA PRO A 72 -21.58 3.83 14.92
C PRO A 72 -21.67 3.41 13.43
N TYR A 73 -20.55 2.99 12.85
CA TYR A 73 -20.41 2.64 11.44
C TYR A 73 -20.36 1.13 11.21
N ALA A 74 -20.66 0.31 12.22
CA ALA A 74 -20.68 -1.14 12.09
C ALA A 74 -21.55 -1.59 10.90
N GLY A 75 -21.04 -2.52 10.08
CA GLY A 75 -21.68 -2.99 8.86
C GLY A 75 -21.63 -2.05 7.66
N LYS A 76 -20.99 -0.86 7.81
CA LYS A 76 -20.81 0.13 6.73
C LYS A 76 -19.33 0.44 6.44
N MET A 77 -18.46 -0.47 6.81
CA MET A 77 -17.01 -0.35 6.60
C MET A 77 -16.48 -1.58 5.88
N ALA A 78 -15.43 -1.42 5.07
CA ALA A 78 -14.75 -2.50 4.38
C ALA A 78 -13.24 -2.42 4.58
N THR A 79 -12.57 -3.58 4.62
CA THR A 79 -11.11 -3.65 4.70
C THR A 79 -10.54 -4.57 3.62
N ILE A 80 -9.23 -4.44 3.38
CA ILE A 80 -8.54 -5.21 2.33
C ILE A 80 -8.32 -6.65 2.79
N ASP A 81 -8.69 -7.59 1.92
CA ASP A 81 -8.48 -9.04 2.12
C ASP A 81 -7.06 -9.46 1.76
N ALA A 82 -6.09 -8.95 2.52
CA ALA A 82 -4.68 -9.30 2.36
C ALA A 82 -3.92 -9.19 3.69
N VAL A 83 -2.98 -10.11 3.91
CA VAL A 83 -2.19 -10.18 5.16
C VAL A 83 -1.37 -8.91 5.39
N HIS A 84 -0.86 -8.30 4.33
CA HIS A 84 -0.05 -7.07 4.37
C HIS A 84 -0.87 -5.79 4.61
N ASP A 85 -2.19 -5.92 4.77
CA ASP A 85 -3.12 -4.82 5.05
C ASP A 85 -3.85 -5.07 6.37
N THR A 86 -4.98 -5.76 6.36
CA THR A 86 -5.84 -5.90 7.53
C THR A 86 -5.18 -6.60 8.73
N PRO A 87 -4.57 -7.79 8.61
CA PRO A 87 -3.83 -8.40 9.71
C PRO A 87 -2.60 -7.61 10.17
N LEU A 88 -1.93 -6.91 9.25
CA LEU A 88 -0.80 -6.04 9.60
C LEU A 88 -1.27 -4.91 10.51
N VAL A 89 -2.37 -4.23 10.18
CA VAL A 89 -2.95 -3.17 11.03
C VAL A 89 -3.40 -3.74 12.38
N ALA A 90 -4.01 -4.93 12.39
CA ALA A 90 -4.39 -5.60 13.64
C ALA A 90 -3.16 -5.86 14.54
N ALA A 91 -2.03 -6.29 13.95
CA ALA A 91 -0.78 -6.49 14.69
C ALA A 91 -0.24 -5.17 15.27
N LEU A 92 -0.24 -4.09 14.49
CA LEU A 92 0.18 -2.77 14.96
C LEU A 92 -0.66 -2.31 16.16
N LEU A 93 -1.99 -2.42 16.08
CA LEU A 93 -2.90 -2.04 17.15
C LEU A 93 -2.78 -2.95 18.38
N ALA A 94 -2.43 -4.22 18.20
CA ALA A 94 -2.13 -5.17 19.28
C ALA A 94 -0.76 -4.94 19.95
N GLY A 95 0.04 -3.98 19.45
CA GLY A 95 1.41 -3.74 19.93
C GLY A 95 2.38 -4.86 19.57
N VAL A 96 2.12 -5.58 18.47
CA VAL A 96 2.96 -6.67 17.95
C VAL A 96 3.70 -6.16 16.71
N ASP A 97 5.01 -6.36 16.67
CA ASP A 97 5.81 -6.03 15.48
C ASP A 97 5.55 -7.06 14.37
N PRO A 98 4.86 -6.69 13.26
CA PRO A 98 4.50 -7.62 12.21
C PRO A 98 5.71 -8.11 11.40
N PHE A 99 6.83 -7.41 11.49
CA PHE A 99 8.05 -7.71 10.72
C PHE A 99 9.04 -8.60 11.47
N LYS A 100 8.63 -9.13 12.63
CA LYS A 100 9.33 -10.20 13.37
C LYS A 100 8.50 -11.47 13.35
N LYS A 101 9.15 -12.62 13.51
CA LYS A 101 8.44 -13.90 13.70
C LYS A 101 7.61 -13.81 14.97
N MET A 102 6.33 -14.10 14.88
CA MET A 102 5.39 -14.06 15.99
C MET A 102 5.36 -15.43 16.70
N ASP A 103 5.28 -15.38 18.02
CA ASP A 103 4.91 -16.52 18.84
C ASP A 103 3.38 -16.71 18.95
N ASP A 104 2.93 -17.82 19.56
CA ASP A 104 1.50 -18.13 19.68
C ASP A 104 0.73 -17.08 20.49
N LYS A 105 1.35 -16.45 21.49
CA LYS A 105 0.72 -15.40 22.30
C LYS A 105 0.53 -14.13 21.49
N GLN A 106 1.49 -13.79 20.64
CA GLN A 106 1.42 -12.64 19.74
C GLN A 106 0.36 -12.88 18.66
N LEU A 107 0.33 -14.08 18.06
CA LEU A 107 -0.70 -14.46 17.09
C LEU A 107 -2.10 -14.40 17.71
N GLU A 108 -2.26 -14.86 18.98
CA GLU A 108 -3.56 -14.77 19.66
C GLU A 108 -3.99 -13.33 19.92
N LYS A 109 -3.08 -12.41 20.27
CA LYS A 109 -3.38 -10.97 20.39
C LYS A 109 -3.89 -10.39 19.07
N VAL A 110 -3.23 -10.73 17.95
CA VAL A 110 -3.67 -10.30 16.62
C VAL A 110 -5.03 -10.91 16.28
N GLY A 111 -5.24 -12.19 16.59
CA GLY A 111 -6.52 -12.87 16.40
C GLY A 111 -7.66 -12.22 17.17
N ALA A 112 -7.41 -11.82 18.42
CA ALA A 112 -8.41 -11.11 19.24
C ALA A 112 -8.82 -9.77 18.58
N MET A 113 -7.86 -9.01 18.05
CA MET A 113 -8.14 -7.77 17.31
C MET A 113 -8.97 -8.04 16.05
N LEU A 114 -8.61 -9.05 15.28
CA LEU A 114 -9.36 -9.41 14.07
C LEU A 114 -10.79 -9.89 14.38
N ARG A 115 -10.98 -10.70 15.44
CA ARG A 115 -12.33 -11.11 15.89
C ARG A 115 -13.17 -9.93 16.35
N GLN A 116 -12.55 -8.95 17.02
CA GLN A 116 -13.23 -7.70 17.41
C GLN A 116 -13.63 -6.88 16.17
N GLN A 117 -12.81 -6.85 15.13
CA GLN A 117 -13.10 -6.15 13.89
C GLN A 117 -14.22 -6.81 13.07
N ARG A 118 -14.25 -8.15 13.03
CA ARG A 118 -15.10 -8.91 12.10
C ARG A 118 -16.58 -8.46 12.06
N PRO A 119 -17.29 -8.25 13.19
CA PRO A 119 -18.70 -7.82 13.17
C PRO A 119 -18.89 -6.38 12.70
N LEU A 120 -17.84 -5.58 12.61
CA LEU A 120 -17.90 -4.19 12.17
C LEU A 120 -17.82 -4.05 10.65
N MET A 121 -17.28 -5.07 9.96
CA MET A 121 -17.03 -5.03 8.53
C MET A 121 -18.23 -5.55 7.73
N SER A 122 -18.59 -4.79 6.71
CA SER A 122 -19.48 -5.23 5.65
C SER A 122 -18.80 -6.29 4.78
N SER A 123 -17.54 -6.06 4.44
CA SER A 123 -16.77 -6.97 3.58
C SER A 123 -15.28 -6.89 3.80
N TYR A 124 -14.60 -7.96 3.38
CA TYR A 124 -13.16 -8.03 3.13
C TYR A 124 -12.97 -8.21 1.63
N THR A 125 -12.25 -7.31 0.95
CA THR A 125 -12.15 -7.36 -0.51
C THR A 125 -10.85 -6.72 -1.01
N THR A 126 -10.37 -7.18 -2.15
CA THR A 126 -9.31 -6.53 -2.94
C THR A 126 -9.86 -5.81 -4.17
N ASP A 127 -11.18 -5.87 -4.39
CA ASP A 127 -11.83 -5.17 -5.51
C ASP A 127 -12.11 -3.71 -5.14
N MET A 128 -11.17 -2.85 -5.46
CA MET A 128 -11.29 -1.41 -5.19
C MET A 128 -12.40 -0.74 -6.02
N THR A 129 -12.77 -1.29 -7.18
CA THR A 129 -13.88 -0.74 -7.97
C THR A 129 -15.20 -0.86 -7.23
N SER A 130 -15.47 -2.02 -6.65
CA SER A 130 -16.66 -2.23 -5.80
C SER A 130 -16.64 -1.35 -4.56
N VAL A 131 -15.46 -1.17 -3.92
CA VAL A 131 -15.28 -0.27 -2.78
C VAL A 131 -15.60 1.18 -3.16
N GLU A 132 -15.07 1.65 -4.29
CA GLU A 132 -15.31 3.01 -4.79
C GLU A 132 -16.80 3.24 -5.09
N GLN A 133 -17.48 2.28 -5.73
CA GLN A 133 -18.91 2.36 -6.00
C GLN A 133 -19.73 2.41 -4.70
N SER A 134 -19.42 1.58 -3.72
CA SER A 134 -20.12 1.54 -2.43
C SER A 134 -19.86 2.80 -1.59
N LEU A 135 -18.66 3.40 -1.68
CA LEU A 135 -18.39 4.71 -1.09
C LEU A 135 -19.15 5.83 -1.83
N ALA A 136 -19.19 5.80 -3.16
CA ALA A 136 -19.90 6.81 -3.95
C ALA A 136 -21.41 6.80 -3.67
N SER A 137 -22.02 5.62 -3.55
CA SER A 137 -23.45 5.47 -3.21
C SER A 137 -23.76 5.77 -1.74
N GLY A 138 -22.78 5.74 -0.84
CA GLY A 138 -22.98 5.86 0.61
C GLY A 138 -23.37 4.56 1.32
N GLU A 139 -23.33 3.43 0.63
CA GLU A 139 -23.47 2.09 1.24
C GLU A 139 -22.32 1.84 2.22
N LEU A 140 -21.10 2.18 1.83
CA LEU A 140 -19.96 2.28 2.73
C LEU A 140 -19.73 3.74 3.14
N VAL A 141 -19.35 3.94 4.39
CA VAL A 141 -18.95 5.26 4.90
C VAL A 141 -17.45 5.39 5.04
N ALA A 142 -16.74 4.28 5.20
CA ALA A 142 -15.29 4.22 5.24
C ALA A 142 -14.79 2.87 4.71
N ALA A 143 -13.60 2.89 4.11
CA ALA A 143 -12.93 1.68 3.66
C ALA A 143 -11.41 1.81 3.80
N MET A 144 -10.75 0.69 4.02
CA MET A 144 -9.32 0.58 3.75
C MET A 144 -9.14 0.58 2.23
N ALA A 145 -8.41 1.54 1.71
CA ALA A 145 -8.23 1.72 0.28
C ALA A 145 -6.87 2.30 -0.07
N TRP A 146 -6.55 2.31 -1.34
CA TRP A 146 -5.34 2.95 -1.87
C TRP A 146 -5.60 4.41 -2.21
N ASN A 147 -4.55 5.21 -2.26
CA ASN A 147 -4.66 6.62 -2.63
C ASN A 147 -5.22 6.84 -4.05
N ALA A 148 -5.09 5.88 -4.98
CA ALA A 148 -5.75 5.93 -6.28
C ALA A 148 -7.28 6.00 -6.17
N SER A 149 -7.88 5.26 -5.23
CA SER A 149 -9.34 5.30 -5.00
C SER A 149 -9.80 6.67 -4.51
N ALA A 150 -9.00 7.33 -3.66
CA ALA A 150 -9.28 8.71 -3.27
C ALA A 150 -9.25 9.66 -4.46
N THR A 151 -8.28 9.50 -5.36
CA THR A 151 -8.16 10.28 -6.60
C THR A 151 -9.36 10.05 -7.52
N ALA A 152 -9.75 8.79 -7.72
CA ALA A 152 -10.88 8.42 -8.58
C ALA A 152 -12.21 8.99 -8.07
N LEU A 153 -12.47 8.91 -6.77
CA LEU A 153 -13.70 9.43 -6.16
C LEU A 153 -13.75 10.97 -6.14
N LYS A 154 -12.61 11.63 -5.88
CA LYS A 154 -12.52 13.10 -5.97
C LYS A 154 -12.80 13.60 -7.39
N LYS A 155 -12.31 12.91 -8.44
CA LYS A 155 -12.63 13.22 -9.85
C LYS A 155 -14.13 13.10 -10.15
N GLN A 156 -14.85 12.28 -9.41
CA GLN A 156 -16.32 12.12 -9.50
C GLN A 156 -17.09 13.08 -8.57
N ASN A 157 -16.40 14.03 -7.92
CA ASN A 157 -16.97 14.95 -6.93
C ASN A 157 -17.61 14.25 -5.72
N VAL A 158 -17.18 13.04 -5.40
CA VAL A 158 -17.61 12.36 -4.16
C VAL A 158 -16.84 12.97 -2.98
N PRO A 159 -17.53 13.40 -1.91
CA PRO A 159 -16.89 14.06 -0.77
C PRO A 159 -16.14 13.05 0.11
N VAL A 160 -14.90 12.75 -0.24
CA VAL A 160 -14.03 11.82 0.47
C VAL A 160 -12.76 12.47 0.98
N ALA A 161 -12.21 11.91 2.06
CA ALA A 161 -10.87 12.25 2.55
C ALA A 161 -10.07 10.98 2.80
N PHE A 162 -8.76 11.08 2.57
CA PHE A 162 -7.79 10.01 2.81
C PHE A 162 -7.05 10.32 4.11
N MET A 163 -7.28 9.52 5.13
CA MET A 163 -6.81 9.76 6.50
C MET A 163 -5.30 9.51 6.61
N LYS A 164 -4.65 10.24 7.52
CA LYS A 164 -3.29 9.94 7.99
C LYS A 164 -3.37 9.42 9.42
N PRO A 165 -3.53 8.11 9.64
CA PRO A 165 -3.63 7.55 10.99
C PRO A 165 -2.36 7.81 11.79
N LYS A 166 -2.49 8.04 13.09
CA LYS A 166 -1.35 8.28 14.00
C LYS A 166 -0.40 7.09 14.12
N GLU A 167 -0.87 5.90 13.84
CA GLU A 167 -0.07 4.67 13.78
C GLU A 167 0.72 4.54 12.46
N GLY A 168 0.51 5.45 11.51
CA GLY A 168 1.10 5.47 10.19
C GLY A 168 0.20 4.84 9.11
N MET A 169 0.25 5.41 7.91
CA MET A 169 -0.29 4.74 6.71
C MET A 169 0.60 3.56 6.36
N LEU A 170 0.05 2.54 5.70
CA LEU A 170 0.87 1.47 5.13
C LEU A 170 1.41 1.95 3.78
N THR A 171 2.73 1.95 3.62
CA THR A 171 3.37 2.32 2.36
C THR A 171 3.90 1.08 1.66
N TRP A 172 3.52 0.89 0.44
CA TRP A 172 4.01 -0.18 -0.43
C TRP A 172 4.80 0.40 -1.60
N VAL A 173 5.74 -0.39 -2.10
CA VAL A 173 6.56 -0.08 -3.27
C VAL A 173 6.47 -1.23 -4.24
N CYS A 174 5.98 -0.96 -5.44
CA CYS A 174 5.98 -1.92 -6.53
C CYS A 174 7.23 -1.76 -7.40
N GLY A 175 7.63 -2.85 -8.02
CA GLY A 175 8.78 -2.85 -8.89
C GLY A 175 8.74 -3.97 -9.92
N MET A 176 9.64 -3.86 -10.87
CA MET A 176 9.78 -4.84 -11.95
C MET A 176 10.96 -5.75 -11.66
N VAL A 177 10.75 -7.04 -11.88
CA VAL A 177 11.77 -8.08 -11.75
C VAL A 177 11.98 -8.79 -13.08
N MET A 178 13.17 -9.31 -13.34
CA MET A 178 13.46 -10.13 -14.51
C MET A 178 13.27 -11.60 -14.14
N LEU A 179 12.37 -12.30 -14.81
CA LEU A 179 12.23 -13.73 -14.64
C LEU A 179 13.49 -14.47 -15.13
N LYS A 180 13.90 -15.54 -14.42
CA LYS A 180 15.12 -16.29 -14.73
C LYS A 180 15.17 -16.79 -16.17
N ASP A 181 14.03 -17.27 -16.67
CA ASP A 181 13.92 -17.89 -18.00
C ASP A 181 13.27 -16.94 -19.02
N ALA A 182 13.41 -15.62 -18.84
CA ALA A 182 12.89 -14.62 -19.76
C ALA A 182 13.54 -14.82 -21.15
N LYS A 183 12.72 -15.06 -22.19
CA LYS A 183 13.18 -15.31 -23.56
C LYS A 183 13.54 -14.02 -24.32
N HIS A 184 12.89 -12.91 -23.97
CA HIS A 184 13.01 -11.63 -24.67
C HIS A 184 13.59 -10.58 -23.73
N VAL A 185 14.81 -10.85 -23.23
CA VAL A 185 15.48 -10.01 -22.22
C VAL A 185 15.66 -8.56 -22.70
N ASP A 186 15.98 -8.35 -23.98
CA ASP A 186 16.18 -6.99 -24.52
C ASP A 186 14.86 -6.21 -24.52
N LEU A 187 13.75 -6.80 -24.96
CA LEU A 187 12.42 -6.18 -24.89
C LEU A 187 11.97 -5.93 -23.45
N ALA A 188 12.35 -6.80 -22.52
CA ALA A 188 12.07 -6.57 -21.09
C ALA A 188 12.80 -5.34 -20.57
N TYR A 189 14.07 -5.12 -20.95
CA TYR A 189 14.78 -3.89 -20.61
C TYR A 189 14.16 -2.65 -21.28
N ASP A 190 13.74 -2.76 -22.55
CA ASP A 190 13.05 -1.65 -23.21
C ASP A 190 11.76 -1.27 -22.50
N PHE A 191 10.96 -2.27 -22.08
CA PHE A 191 9.75 -2.05 -21.27
C PHE A 191 10.07 -1.39 -19.92
N ILE A 192 11.06 -1.93 -19.19
CA ILE A 192 11.49 -1.36 -17.90
C ILE A 192 11.92 0.09 -18.09
N ASN A 193 12.74 0.39 -19.10
CA ASN A 193 13.21 1.75 -19.38
C ASN A 193 12.07 2.69 -19.78
N ALA A 194 11.06 2.23 -20.53
CA ALA A 194 9.87 3.00 -20.85
C ALA A 194 9.09 3.34 -19.58
N ARG A 195 8.91 2.38 -18.66
CA ARG A 195 8.22 2.61 -17.37
C ARG A 195 9.01 3.54 -16.44
N MET A 196 10.34 3.51 -16.49
CA MET A 196 11.22 4.39 -15.72
C MET A 196 11.36 5.80 -16.33
N ASN A 197 10.81 6.05 -17.50
CA ASN A 197 10.83 7.38 -18.11
C ASN A 197 10.11 8.39 -17.19
N PRO A 198 10.69 9.59 -16.96
CA PRO A 198 10.08 10.63 -16.16
C PRO A 198 8.65 11.00 -16.58
N ASP A 199 8.37 11.04 -17.89
CA ASP A 199 7.03 11.36 -18.42
C ASP A 199 6.01 10.28 -18.04
N SER A 200 6.40 8.99 -18.10
CA SER A 200 5.57 7.88 -17.63
C SER A 200 5.29 7.98 -16.12
N GLY A 201 6.30 8.39 -15.35
CA GLY A 201 6.16 8.61 -13.92
C GLY A 201 5.27 9.80 -13.58
N ALA A 202 5.37 10.91 -14.32
CA ALA A 202 4.50 12.07 -14.15
C ALA A 202 3.04 11.75 -14.52
N SER A 203 2.81 10.99 -15.60
CA SER A 203 1.48 10.47 -15.97
C SER A 203 0.89 9.60 -14.85
N LEU A 204 1.69 8.70 -14.27
CA LEU A 204 1.25 7.86 -13.16
C LEU A 204 0.77 8.70 -11.96
N ILE A 205 1.53 9.74 -11.59
CA ILE A 205 1.14 10.66 -10.51
C ILE A 205 -0.18 11.36 -10.86
N ASN A 206 -0.27 11.97 -12.04
CA ASN A 206 -1.40 12.80 -12.43
C ASN A 206 -2.70 12.01 -12.61
N GLU A 207 -2.62 10.80 -13.19
CA GLU A 207 -3.80 10.01 -13.53
C GLU A 207 -4.28 9.12 -12.38
N TYR A 208 -3.36 8.52 -11.65
CA TYR A 208 -3.69 7.52 -10.63
C TYR A 208 -3.45 8.01 -9.19
N GLY A 209 -2.70 9.11 -8.99
CA GLY A 209 -2.36 9.59 -7.65
C GLY A 209 -1.37 8.70 -6.90
N TYR A 210 -0.66 7.81 -7.59
CA TYR A 210 0.44 7.04 -7.01
C TYR A 210 1.75 7.84 -7.10
N GLY A 211 2.67 7.58 -6.17
CA GLY A 211 4.01 8.13 -6.26
C GLY A 211 4.85 7.39 -7.31
N SER A 212 5.60 8.14 -8.10
CA SER A 212 6.62 7.57 -8.98
C SER A 212 7.91 7.32 -8.21
N ALA A 213 8.66 6.28 -8.57
CA ALA A 213 10.01 6.09 -8.06
C ALA A 213 11.03 7.10 -8.63
N SER A 214 10.69 7.82 -9.70
CA SER A 214 11.56 8.76 -10.39
C SER A 214 11.51 10.16 -9.78
N GLN A 215 12.66 10.68 -9.32
CA GLN A 215 12.82 12.06 -8.88
C GLN A 215 12.47 13.08 -9.99
N ALA A 216 12.85 12.76 -11.23
CA ALA A 216 12.59 13.62 -12.36
C ALA A 216 11.10 13.72 -12.70
N ALA A 217 10.33 12.65 -12.47
CA ALA A 217 8.87 12.66 -12.62
C ALA A 217 8.21 13.63 -11.62
N PHE A 218 8.64 13.62 -10.36
CA PHE A 218 8.11 14.55 -9.35
C PHE A 218 8.36 16.02 -9.71
N LYS A 219 9.52 16.34 -10.33
CA LYS A 219 9.82 17.70 -10.78
C LYS A 219 8.94 18.20 -11.91
N GLN A 220 8.25 17.29 -12.62
CA GLN A 220 7.31 17.63 -13.69
C GLN A 220 5.88 17.89 -13.17
N VAL A 221 5.59 17.52 -11.92
CA VAL A 221 4.27 17.67 -11.32
C VAL A 221 4.24 18.90 -10.43
N PRO A 222 3.29 19.84 -10.62
CA PRO A 222 3.18 21.02 -9.77
C PRO A 222 2.97 20.65 -8.30
N ALA A 223 3.59 21.40 -7.38
CA ALA A 223 3.49 21.16 -5.93
C ALA A 223 2.02 21.17 -5.44
N ALA A 224 1.18 22.08 -5.97
CA ALA A 224 -0.25 22.12 -5.67
C ALA A 224 -0.98 20.82 -6.06
N LYS A 225 -0.55 20.17 -7.16
CA LYS A 225 -1.12 18.87 -7.56
C LYS A 225 -0.68 17.74 -6.66
N LEU A 226 0.56 17.73 -6.23
CA LEU A 226 1.04 16.75 -5.25
C LEU A 226 0.29 16.87 -3.92
N GLU A 227 0.03 18.10 -3.46
CA GLU A 227 -0.77 18.36 -2.26
C GLU A 227 -2.23 17.86 -2.41
N GLU A 228 -2.88 18.17 -3.54
CA GLU A 228 -4.22 17.65 -3.87
C GLU A 228 -4.30 16.13 -3.79
N LEU A 229 -3.26 15.44 -4.28
CA LEU A 229 -3.13 13.99 -4.28
C LEU A 229 -2.67 13.43 -2.92
N SER A 230 -2.38 14.29 -1.95
CA SER A 230 -1.80 13.91 -0.66
C SER A 230 -0.43 13.22 -0.78
N LEU A 231 0.29 13.51 -1.87
CA LEU A 231 1.66 13.07 -2.08
C LEU A 231 2.64 14.12 -1.55
N PRO A 232 3.73 13.72 -0.89
CA PRO A 232 4.75 14.66 -0.42
C PRO A 232 5.61 15.15 -1.59
N ASN A 233 6.12 16.37 -1.47
CA ASN A 233 7.18 16.86 -2.36
C ASN A 233 8.51 16.12 -2.14
N ASP A 234 8.68 15.53 -0.97
CA ASP A 234 9.83 14.71 -0.60
C ASP A 234 9.36 13.32 -0.12
N PRO A 235 9.43 12.31 -1.02
CA PRO A 235 9.07 10.94 -0.65
C PRO A 235 9.90 10.35 0.49
N GLU A 236 11.13 10.81 0.69
CA GLU A 236 11.99 10.31 1.78
C GLU A 236 11.41 10.65 3.15
N THR A 237 10.84 11.85 3.30
CA THR A 237 10.15 12.24 4.53
C THR A 237 8.93 11.36 4.79
N MET A 238 8.13 11.08 3.76
CA MET A 238 6.95 10.24 3.94
C MET A 238 7.30 8.81 4.32
N LEU A 239 8.32 8.23 3.72
CA LEU A 239 8.75 6.86 4.04
C LEU A 239 9.23 6.70 5.49
N ARG A 240 9.65 7.80 6.14
CA ARG A 240 9.98 7.80 7.58
C ARG A 240 8.74 7.80 8.47
N ASP A 241 7.66 8.43 8.02
CA ASP A 241 6.45 8.67 8.82
C ASP A 241 5.35 7.64 8.56
N THR A 242 5.65 6.60 7.79
CA THR A 242 4.72 5.54 7.42
C THR A 242 5.24 4.15 7.79
N VAL A 243 4.35 3.18 7.78
CA VAL A 243 4.70 1.76 7.94
C VAL A 243 5.03 1.19 6.57
N LEU A 244 6.33 1.12 6.25
CA LEU A 244 6.77 0.50 5.00
C LEU A 244 6.49 -1.01 5.03
N THR A 245 5.67 -1.50 4.10
CA THR A 245 5.37 -2.92 3.99
C THR A 245 6.62 -3.71 3.58
N LYS A 246 6.87 -4.78 4.32
CA LYS A 246 8.02 -5.67 4.16
C LYS A 246 7.52 -7.11 4.21
N PRO A 247 8.33 -8.10 3.80
CA PRO A 247 7.99 -9.50 4.03
C PRO A 247 7.66 -9.75 5.51
N ILE A 248 6.54 -10.41 5.77
CA ILE A 248 6.06 -10.76 7.11
C ILE A 248 6.52 -12.20 7.41
N PRO A 249 7.43 -12.43 8.39
CA PRO A 249 7.93 -13.79 8.69
C PRO A 249 6.84 -14.78 9.12
N SER A 250 5.75 -14.30 9.71
CA SER A 250 4.59 -15.11 10.12
C SER A 250 3.41 -15.00 9.13
N ASN A 251 3.70 -14.78 7.83
CA ASN A 251 2.66 -14.59 6.82
C ASN A 251 1.66 -15.74 6.74
N ASP A 252 2.15 -16.98 6.76
CA ASP A 252 1.30 -18.17 6.59
C ASP A 252 0.41 -18.40 7.82
N GLU A 253 0.95 -18.16 9.02
CA GLU A 253 0.19 -18.25 10.26
C GLU A 253 -0.89 -17.15 10.32
N LEU A 254 -0.55 -15.92 9.94
CA LEU A 254 -1.50 -14.80 9.87
C LEU A 254 -2.57 -15.03 8.82
N ALA A 255 -2.23 -15.55 7.65
CA ALA A 255 -3.19 -15.89 6.62
C ALA A 255 -4.21 -16.92 7.13
N LYS A 256 -3.74 -18.03 7.72
CA LYS A 256 -4.60 -19.06 8.30
C LYS A 256 -5.48 -18.52 9.44
N LEU A 257 -4.94 -17.65 10.27
CA LEU A 257 -5.67 -16.99 11.35
C LEU A 257 -6.77 -16.08 10.80
N PHE A 258 -6.44 -15.27 9.79
CA PHE A 258 -7.37 -14.34 9.18
C PHE A 258 -8.52 -15.06 8.47
N GLU A 259 -8.22 -16.13 7.71
CA GLU A 259 -9.25 -16.96 7.09
C GLU A 259 -10.20 -17.56 8.13
N ARG A 260 -9.71 -18.08 9.25
CA ARG A 260 -10.56 -18.61 10.34
C ARG A 260 -11.48 -17.51 10.89
N VAL A 261 -10.93 -16.32 11.17
CA VAL A 261 -11.73 -15.21 11.69
C VAL A 261 -12.81 -14.77 10.70
N LYS A 262 -12.50 -14.67 9.41
CA LYS A 262 -13.50 -14.36 8.38
C LYS A 262 -14.62 -15.39 8.34
N ALA A 263 -14.31 -16.66 8.58
CA ALA A 263 -15.26 -17.76 8.64
C ALA A 263 -16.05 -17.84 9.97
N GLY A 264 -15.77 -16.97 10.94
CA GLY A 264 -16.49 -16.91 12.22
C GLY A 264 -15.82 -17.64 13.38
N GLY A 265 -14.51 -17.98 13.26
CA GLY A 265 -13.71 -18.68 14.27
C GLY A 265 -12.81 -17.77 15.12
#